data_3a303d7b59a84da9d7834eb37b232d21
#
_entry.id   3a303d7b59a84da9d7834eb37b232d21
#
_cell.length_a   1.000
_cell.length_b   1.000
_cell.length_c   1.000
_cell.angle_alpha   90.00
_cell.angle_beta   90.00
_cell.angle_gamma   90.00
#
_symmetry.space_group_name_H-M   'P 1'
#
loop_
_entity.id
_entity.type
_entity.pdbx_description
1 polymer ?
#
loop_
_entity_poly.entity_id
_entity_poly.type
_entity_poly.pdbx_seq_one_letter_code
_entity_poly.pdbx_strand_id
1 'polypeptide(L)'
;MEYLLDTNIVGYILKGVASNKLKNKLMMINPDDVFISQITHAEIIYGLQKGGNIIKHINRVNSFLETLSILDWDEQCAHAYGKVRNELRLQGVTVQSMDLMIGAHAIGHNMTLI
;
A
#
# COMPACT_ATOMS: atom_id res chain seq x y z
N MET A 1 9.29 -9.10 -11.40
CA MET A 1 9.15 -8.91 -9.96
C MET A 1 8.03 -7.94 -9.69
N GLU A 2 7.18 -8.25 -8.75
CA GLU A 2 6.03 -7.42 -8.42
C GLU A 2 6.28 -6.62 -7.15
N TYR A 3 5.79 -5.39 -7.14
CA TYR A 3 6.01 -4.44 -6.04
C TYR A 3 4.67 -4.00 -5.47
N LEU A 4 4.57 -3.99 -4.15
CA LEU A 4 3.44 -3.46 -3.41
C LEU A 4 3.86 -2.13 -2.76
N LEU A 5 3.10 -1.06 -3.03
CA LEU A 5 3.38 0.24 -2.42
C LEU A 5 2.76 0.30 -1.03
N ASP A 6 3.56 0.68 -0.04
CA ASP A 6 3.06 0.97 1.30
C ASP A 6 2.17 2.21 1.30
N THR A 7 1.22 2.27 2.23
CA THR A 7 0.25 3.37 2.32
C THR A 7 0.94 4.73 2.48
N ASN A 8 2.02 4.80 3.26
CA ASN A 8 2.76 6.05 3.44
C ASN A 8 3.39 6.53 2.14
N ILE A 9 3.94 5.60 1.35
CA ILE A 9 4.52 5.91 0.04
C ILE A 9 3.46 6.47 -0.89
N VAL A 10 2.29 5.85 -0.94
CA VAL A 10 1.15 6.34 -1.72
C VAL A 10 0.77 7.76 -1.28
N GLY A 11 0.72 7.99 0.02
CA GLY A 11 0.44 9.32 0.58
C GLY A 11 1.43 10.37 0.10
N TYR A 12 2.71 10.07 0.09
CA TYR A 12 3.74 11.00 -0.39
C TYR A 12 3.57 11.31 -1.88
N ILE A 13 3.27 10.29 -2.69
CA ILE A 13 3.02 10.45 -4.12
C ILE A 13 1.82 11.37 -4.36
N LEU A 14 0.70 11.09 -3.68
CA LEU A 14 -0.54 11.87 -3.84
C LEU A 14 -0.40 13.32 -3.39
N LYS A 15 0.41 13.58 -2.36
CA LYS A 15 0.68 14.93 -1.87
C LYS A 15 1.75 15.67 -2.68
N GLY A 16 2.42 14.97 -3.61
CA GLY A 16 3.49 15.56 -4.40
C GLY A 16 4.79 15.81 -3.63
N VAL A 17 4.99 15.11 -2.51
CA VAL A 17 6.18 15.28 -1.64
C VAL A 17 7.12 14.08 -1.68
N ALA A 18 6.95 13.17 -2.63
CA ALA A 18 7.84 12.04 -2.80
C ALA A 18 9.28 12.51 -3.09
N SER A 19 10.26 11.86 -2.45
CA SER A 19 11.68 12.19 -2.68
C SER A 19 12.10 11.87 -4.11
N ASN A 20 13.17 12.52 -4.59
CA ASN A 20 13.73 12.20 -5.90
C ASN A 20 14.21 10.75 -5.98
N LYS A 21 14.76 10.22 -4.88
CA LYS A 21 15.19 8.82 -4.80
C LYS A 21 14.00 7.87 -5.03
N LEU A 22 12.87 8.14 -4.40
CA LEU A 22 11.66 7.34 -4.58
C LEU A 22 11.12 7.47 -6.00
N LYS A 23 11.02 8.69 -6.54
CA LYS A 23 10.56 8.93 -7.91
C LYS A 23 11.43 8.19 -8.92
N ASN A 24 12.75 8.26 -8.76
CA ASN A 24 13.69 7.59 -9.66
C ASN A 24 13.53 6.07 -9.59
N LYS A 25 13.35 5.53 -8.39
CA LYS A 25 13.12 4.09 -8.21
C LYS A 25 11.85 3.63 -8.91
N LEU A 26 10.77 4.38 -8.75
CA LEU A 26 9.48 4.06 -9.39
C LEU A 26 9.55 4.15 -10.92
N MET A 27 10.31 5.10 -11.45
CA MET A 27 10.50 5.25 -12.89
C MET A 27 11.25 4.08 -13.53
N MET A 28 12.03 3.33 -12.75
CA MET A 28 12.78 2.17 -13.22
C MET A 28 11.96 0.88 -13.20
N ILE A 29 10.75 0.91 -12.62
CA ILE A 29 9.87 -0.26 -12.50
C ILE A 29 8.81 -0.19 -13.58
N ASN A 30 8.52 -1.34 -14.23
CA ASN A 30 7.41 -1.43 -15.16
C ASN A 30 6.10 -1.13 -14.40
N PRO A 31 5.28 -0.17 -14.86
CA PRO A 31 4.00 0.14 -14.19
C PRO A 31 3.09 -1.08 -14.00
N ASP A 32 3.16 -2.05 -14.88
CA ASP A 32 2.36 -3.28 -14.78
C ASP A 32 2.78 -4.16 -13.59
N ASP A 33 3.94 -3.91 -13.01
CA ASP A 33 4.46 -4.63 -11.84
C ASP A 33 4.19 -3.90 -10.52
N VAL A 34 3.48 -2.77 -10.56
CA VAL A 34 3.21 -1.95 -9.37
C VAL A 34 1.76 -2.10 -8.95
N PHE A 35 1.57 -2.41 -7.67
CA PHE A 35 0.26 -2.69 -7.09
C PHE A 35 0.09 -1.96 -5.76
N ILE A 36 -1.17 -1.75 -5.38
CA ILE A 36 -1.52 -1.40 -4.00
C ILE A 36 -2.50 -2.44 -3.45
N SER A 37 -2.50 -2.56 -2.13
CA SER A 37 -3.46 -3.40 -1.43
C SER A 37 -4.84 -2.74 -1.40
N GLN A 38 -5.90 -3.53 -1.38
CA GLN A 38 -7.25 -3.05 -1.10
C GLN A 38 -7.30 -2.34 0.27
N ILE A 39 -6.44 -2.72 1.21
CA ILE A 39 -6.31 -2.05 2.51
C ILE A 39 -5.84 -0.60 2.31
N THR A 40 -4.81 -0.38 1.49
CA THR A 40 -4.34 0.96 1.14
C THR A 40 -5.42 1.77 0.44
N HIS A 41 -6.16 1.15 -0.48
CA HIS A 41 -7.28 1.80 -1.14
C HIS A 41 -8.33 2.27 -0.14
N ALA A 42 -8.69 1.43 0.83
CA ALA A 42 -9.63 1.81 1.89
C ALA A 42 -9.16 3.03 2.68
N GLU A 43 -7.87 3.09 3.01
CA GLU A 43 -7.29 4.24 3.70
C GLU A 43 -7.31 5.52 2.85
N ILE A 44 -7.08 5.39 1.55
CA ILE A 44 -7.18 6.52 0.62
C ILE A 44 -8.62 7.06 0.60
N ILE A 45 -9.61 6.18 0.50
CA ILE A 45 -11.03 6.56 0.52
C ILE A 45 -11.37 7.25 1.85
N TYR A 46 -10.91 6.70 2.97
CA TYR A 46 -11.10 7.33 4.27
C TYR A 46 -10.51 8.75 4.30
N GLY A 47 -9.30 8.92 3.76
CA GLY A 47 -8.65 10.23 3.69
C GLY A 47 -9.45 11.24 2.87
N LEU A 48 -10.06 10.81 1.76
CA LEU A 48 -10.95 11.65 0.96
C LEU A 48 -12.19 12.07 1.75
N GLN A 49 -12.82 11.13 2.44
CA GLN A 49 -14.02 11.40 3.28
C GLN A 49 -13.68 12.39 4.39
N LYS A 50 -12.59 12.14 5.11
CA LYS A 50 -12.10 13.01 6.18
C LYS A 50 -11.81 14.42 5.68
N GLY A 51 -11.29 14.55 4.47
CA GLY A 51 -11.00 15.84 3.83
C GLY A 51 -12.22 16.52 3.21
N GLY A 52 -13.43 15.97 3.31
CA GLY A 52 -14.66 16.57 2.81
C GLY A 52 -14.97 16.25 1.34
N ASN A 53 -14.37 15.23 0.77
CA ASN A 53 -14.60 14.80 -0.62
C ASN A 53 -14.42 15.92 -1.65
N ILE A 54 -13.36 16.68 -1.51
CA ILE A 54 -13.04 17.77 -2.43
C ILE A 54 -12.75 17.19 -3.83
N ILE A 55 -13.46 17.66 -4.85
CA ILE A 55 -13.38 17.13 -6.21
C ILE A 55 -11.96 17.11 -6.75
N LYS A 56 -11.17 18.15 -6.49
CA LYS A 56 -9.76 18.21 -6.89
C LYS A 56 -8.96 17.02 -6.36
N HIS A 57 -9.17 16.65 -5.10
CA HIS A 57 -8.48 15.52 -4.47
C HIS A 57 -8.99 14.19 -5.01
N ILE A 58 -10.31 14.06 -5.21
CA ILE A 58 -10.91 12.85 -5.81
C ILE A 58 -10.32 12.61 -7.20
N ASN A 59 -10.24 13.64 -8.03
CA ASN A 59 -9.68 13.53 -9.38
C ASN A 59 -8.21 13.13 -9.37
N ARG A 60 -7.43 13.67 -8.43
CA ARG A 60 -6.02 13.29 -8.27
C ARG A 60 -5.86 11.82 -7.90
N VAL A 61 -6.67 11.34 -6.96
CA VAL A 61 -6.67 9.95 -6.53
C VAL A 61 -7.07 9.04 -7.69
N ASN A 62 -8.13 9.36 -8.41
CA ASN A 62 -8.58 8.55 -9.55
C ASN A 62 -7.52 8.46 -10.64
N SER A 63 -6.85 9.56 -10.97
CA SER A 63 -5.76 9.57 -11.93
C SER A 63 -4.60 8.67 -11.49
N PHE A 64 -4.26 8.70 -10.21
CA PHE A 64 -3.23 7.82 -9.65
C PHE A 64 -3.64 6.35 -9.74
N LEU A 65 -4.87 6.02 -9.37
CA LEU A 65 -5.35 4.63 -9.36
C LEU A 65 -5.43 4.03 -10.77
N GLU A 66 -5.56 4.84 -11.81
CA GLU A 66 -5.54 4.38 -13.18
C GLU A 66 -4.15 3.87 -13.62
N THR A 67 -3.09 4.26 -12.92
CA THR A 67 -1.71 3.93 -13.28
C THR A 67 -1.21 2.60 -12.72
N LEU A 68 -1.99 1.96 -11.86
CA LEU A 68 -1.59 0.71 -11.18
C LEU A 68 -2.80 -0.17 -10.95
N SER A 69 -2.56 -1.35 -10.37
CA SER A 69 -3.62 -2.31 -10.03
C SER A 69 -3.81 -2.41 -8.54
N ILE A 70 -5.07 -2.63 -8.13
CA ILE A 70 -5.45 -2.85 -6.74
C ILE A 70 -5.66 -4.35 -6.55
N LEU A 71 -5.01 -4.93 -5.54
CA LEU A 71 -5.12 -6.35 -5.23
C LEU A 71 -5.98 -6.55 -3.99
N ASP A 72 -6.89 -7.53 -4.07
CA ASP A 72 -7.70 -7.93 -2.93
C ASP A 72 -6.83 -8.47 -1.80
N TRP A 73 -7.23 -8.18 -0.57
CA TRP A 73 -6.60 -8.76 0.61
C TRP A 73 -7.27 -10.11 0.88
N ASP A 74 -6.67 -11.16 0.33
CA ASP A 74 -7.27 -12.49 0.20
C ASP A 74 -6.86 -13.46 1.32
N GLU A 75 -7.20 -14.73 1.14
CA GLU A 75 -6.91 -15.77 2.12
C GLU A 75 -5.40 -15.96 2.34
N GLN A 76 -4.58 -15.82 1.30
CA GLN A 76 -3.13 -15.90 1.43
C GLN A 76 -2.59 -14.77 2.32
N CYS A 77 -3.15 -13.58 2.18
CA CYS A 77 -2.84 -12.46 3.08
C CYS A 77 -3.23 -12.78 4.52
N ALA A 78 -4.40 -13.38 4.72
CA ALA A 78 -4.89 -13.73 6.06
C ALA A 78 -3.97 -14.74 6.75
N HIS A 79 -3.54 -15.77 6.05
CA HIS A 79 -2.62 -16.77 6.59
C HIS A 79 -1.25 -16.17 6.93
N ALA A 80 -0.71 -15.34 6.04
CA ALA A 80 0.55 -14.63 6.29
C ALA A 80 0.42 -13.71 7.50
N TYR A 81 -0.69 -12.99 7.62
CA TYR A 81 -0.98 -12.10 8.74
C TYR A 81 -0.96 -12.86 10.07
N GLY A 82 -1.69 -13.98 10.16
CA GLY A 82 -1.75 -14.77 11.38
C GLY A 82 -0.39 -15.29 11.81
N LYS A 83 0.39 -15.79 10.85
CA LYS A 83 1.72 -16.32 11.11
C LYS A 83 2.69 -15.24 11.58
N VAL A 84 2.78 -14.13 10.85
CA VAL A 84 3.72 -13.05 11.16
C VAL A 84 3.35 -12.38 12.48
N ARG A 85 2.07 -12.11 12.70
CA ARG A 85 1.61 -11.51 13.95
C ARG A 85 2.00 -12.37 15.17
N ASN A 86 1.83 -13.68 15.06
CA ASN A 86 2.21 -14.58 16.13
C ASN A 86 3.73 -14.60 16.35
N GLU A 87 4.52 -14.65 15.29
CA GLU A 87 5.99 -14.58 15.39
C GLU A 87 6.45 -13.30 16.07
N LEU A 88 5.87 -12.16 15.72
CA LEU A 88 6.18 -10.87 16.36
C LEU A 88 5.78 -10.85 17.83
N ARG A 89 4.61 -11.41 18.17
CA ARG A 89 4.15 -11.52 19.56
C ARG A 89 5.15 -12.31 20.40
N LEU A 90 5.65 -13.42 19.88
CA LEU A 90 6.63 -14.26 20.58
C LEU A 90 7.96 -13.54 20.78
N GLN A 91 8.29 -12.59 19.93
CA GLN A 91 9.50 -11.77 20.05
C GLN A 91 9.28 -10.49 20.89
N GLY A 92 8.05 -10.27 21.36
CA GLY A 92 7.71 -9.07 22.13
C GLY A 92 7.62 -7.79 21.28
N VAL A 93 7.47 -7.94 19.95
CA VAL A 93 7.40 -6.80 19.02
C VAL A 93 5.95 -6.46 18.71
N THR A 94 5.60 -5.18 18.82
CA THR A 94 4.27 -4.67 18.46
C THR A 94 4.36 -3.82 17.19
N VAL A 95 3.50 -4.13 16.21
CA VAL A 95 3.39 -3.38 14.95
C VAL A 95 1.94 -2.95 14.78
N GLN A 96 1.71 -1.75 14.24
CA GLN A 96 0.36 -1.28 13.95
C GLN A 96 -0.36 -2.24 13.01
N SER A 97 -1.66 -2.44 13.26
CA SER A 97 -2.46 -3.43 12.53
C SER A 97 -2.47 -3.19 11.03
N MET A 98 -2.59 -1.93 10.59
CA MET A 98 -2.61 -1.60 9.14
C MET A 98 -1.26 -1.89 8.48
N ASP A 99 -0.15 -1.51 9.10
CA ASP A 99 1.19 -1.81 8.59
C ASP A 99 1.41 -3.32 8.51
N LEU A 100 0.95 -4.05 9.51
CA LEU A 100 1.04 -5.50 9.54
C LEU A 100 0.22 -6.15 8.43
N MET A 101 -0.98 -5.63 8.16
CA MET A 101 -1.84 -6.12 7.07
C MET A 101 -1.19 -5.90 5.70
N ILE A 102 -0.56 -4.75 5.48
CA ILE A 102 0.15 -4.45 4.23
C ILE A 102 1.37 -5.36 4.08
N GLY A 103 2.16 -5.51 5.14
CA GLY A 103 3.31 -6.42 5.14
C GLY A 103 2.91 -7.87 4.88
N ALA A 104 1.83 -8.32 5.49
CA ALA A 104 1.29 -9.66 5.27
C ALA A 104 0.83 -9.86 3.81
N HIS A 105 0.28 -8.82 3.18
CA HIS A 105 -0.09 -8.88 1.77
C HIS A 105 1.14 -9.14 0.90
N ALA A 106 2.21 -8.38 1.12
CA ALA A 106 3.45 -8.57 0.37
C ALA A 106 4.03 -9.97 0.58
N ILE A 107 4.06 -10.46 1.82
CA ILE A 107 4.59 -11.79 2.14
C ILE A 107 3.71 -12.88 1.51
N GLY A 108 2.40 -12.80 1.66
CA GLY A 108 1.47 -13.81 1.16
C GLY A 108 1.51 -13.98 -0.36
N HIS A 109 1.83 -12.91 -1.08
CA HIS A 109 1.91 -12.90 -2.54
C HIS A 109 3.34 -12.82 -3.08
N ASN A 110 4.33 -12.95 -2.21
CA ASN A 110 5.74 -12.91 -2.59
C ASN A 110 6.11 -11.64 -3.38
N MET A 111 5.66 -10.51 -2.89
CA MET A 111 5.91 -9.20 -3.48
C MET A 111 6.96 -8.42 -2.69
N THR A 112 7.64 -7.51 -3.36
CA THR A 112 8.54 -6.56 -2.68
C THR A 112 7.75 -5.35 -2.21
N LEU A 113 7.82 -5.06 -0.92
CA LEU A 113 7.18 -3.87 -0.33
C LEU A 113 8.09 -2.65 -0.50
N ILE A 114 7.51 -1.59 -0.98
CA ILE A 114 8.21 -0.30 -1.11
C ILE A 114 7.65 0.69 -0.09
#